data_ac248b9439ea5819d99316c81d1b033f
#
_entry.id   ac248b9439ea5819d99316c81d1b033f
#
_cell.length_a   1.000
_cell.length_b   1.000
_cell.length_c   1.000
_cell.angle_alpha   90.00
_cell.angle_beta   90.00
_cell.angle_gamma   90.00
#
_symmetry.space_group_name_H-M   'P 1'
#
loop_
_entity.id
_entity.type
_entity.pdbx_description
1 polymer ?
#
loop_
_entity_poly.entity_id
_entity_poly.type
_entity_poly.pdbx_seq_one_letter_code
_entity_poly.pdbx_strand_id
1 'polypeptide(L)'
;MKIYNTMTRKKEELVPLVPGEISMYVCGPTVYNFIHIGNARPLVVFDTLRRYLEYKGYKVRFISNFTDIDDKLIRRANEEHTTVPELADKYIKEYKTDAEGLCAEPATCNPRATEHIPQIIKLVETLIEKGHAYPVANGDVYFSVRSFPGYGKLSGQSIDDLESGARIEPGDLKRDPLDFALWKGAKPGEPAWDCPWGKGRPGWHIECSAMSMELLGPTFDIHAGGQDLIFPHHENEIAQSEAATGKPFARYWMHNGYINVDNQKMSKSLGNFRLVRDIAQEFDLEAVRLFLLSAQYRNPINFTRELIEQANTALTRIRTARERLAEAKEGPATAEDESFIASLAEHEKRFCDAMDDDLNTADALGAMFDYARAVNTFVTEPRSKEALERAAKLFDDMTNVLGILQHSKSEEFPKEAVALLNERAEARKAKNWARADQIREELKAMGFAVEDSKEGAKLKRL
;
A
#
# COMPACT_ATOMS: atom_id res chain seq x y z
N MET A 1 -5.20 -6.50 -19.78
CA MET A 1 -5.49 -6.62 -18.32
C MET A 1 -6.96 -6.29 -18.08
N LYS A 2 -7.64 -7.11 -17.30
CA LYS A 2 -8.98 -6.82 -16.79
C LYS A 2 -8.91 -6.46 -15.33
N ILE A 3 -9.74 -5.53 -14.87
CA ILE A 3 -9.86 -5.15 -13.46
C ILE A 3 -11.32 -5.13 -13.04
N TYR A 4 -11.60 -5.50 -11.80
CA TYR A 4 -12.94 -5.40 -11.26
C TYR A 4 -13.25 -3.95 -10.91
N ASN A 5 -14.28 -3.41 -11.57
CA ASN A 5 -14.76 -2.06 -11.32
C ASN A 5 -15.93 -2.09 -10.34
N THR A 6 -15.74 -1.51 -9.16
CA THR A 6 -16.79 -1.45 -8.12
C THR A 6 -18.04 -0.69 -8.61
N MET A 7 -17.88 0.30 -9.47
CA MET A 7 -18.98 1.07 -10.05
C MET A 7 -19.94 0.18 -10.85
N THR A 8 -19.39 -0.67 -11.70
CA THR A 8 -20.18 -1.55 -12.59
C THR A 8 -20.37 -2.95 -12.05
N ARG A 9 -19.61 -3.32 -11.00
CA ARG A 9 -19.58 -4.65 -10.37
C ARG A 9 -19.19 -5.78 -11.34
N LYS A 10 -18.33 -5.45 -12.30
CA LYS A 10 -17.84 -6.37 -13.35
C LYS A 10 -16.34 -6.24 -13.52
N LYS A 11 -15.71 -7.32 -14.01
CA LYS A 11 -14.36 -7.23 -14.57
C LYS A 11 -14.44 -6.60 -15.95
N GLU A 12 -13.71 -5.52 -16.15
CA GLU A 12 -13.67 -4.73 -17.37
C GLU A 12 -12.24 -4.63 -17.89
N GLU A 13 -12.07 -4.47 -19.20
CA GLU A 13 -10.78 -4.20 -19.82
C GLU A 13 -10.28 -2.83 -19.36
N LEU A 14 -9.03 -2.79 -18.87
CA LEU A 14 -8.38 -1.53 -18.50
C LEU A 14 -7.95 -0.79 -19.79
N VAL A 15 -8.70 0.23 -20.13
CA VAL A 15 -8.42 1.11 -21.28
C VAL A 15 -8.10 2.51 -20.74
N PRO A 16 -6.86 3.00 -20.83
CA PRO A 16 -6.49 4.30 -20.28
C PRO A 16 -7.13 5.46 -21.06
N LEU A 17 -7.30 6.60 -20.40
CA LEU A 17 -7.75 7.86 -21.01
C LEU A 17 -6.72 8.38 -22.03
N VAL A 18 -5.43 8.24 -21.68
CA VAL A 18 -4.31 8.62 -22.55
C VAL A 18 -3.54 7.34 -22.90
N PRO A 19 -3.42 6.98 -24.18
CA PRO A 19 -2.68 5.77 -24.56
C PRO A 19 -1.26 5.74 -23.99
N GLY A 20 -0.92 4.64 -23.30
CA GLY A 20 0.39 4.44 -22.69
C GLY A 20 0.57 5.11 -21.30
N GLU A 21 -0.41 5.86 -20.81
CA GLU A 21 -0.37 6.48 -19.48
C GLU A 21 -1.56 6.03 -18.63
N ILE A 22 -1.34 5.85 -17.33
CA ILE A 22 -2.38 5.55 -16.33
C ILE A 22 -2.32 6.61 -15.24
N SER A 23 -3.45 7.25 -14.97
CA SER A 23 -3.64 8.16 -13.85
C SER A 23 -4.38 7.45 -12.72
N MET A 24 -3.76 7.40 -11.53
CA MET A 24 -4.30 6.67 -10.38
C MET A 24 -4.26 7.53 -9.11
N TYR A 25 -5.40 7.64 -8.44
CA TYR A 25 -5.53 8.26 -7.13
C TYR A 25 -5.94 7.22 -6.09
N VAL A 26 -5.14 7.10 -5.05
CA VAL A 26 -5.41 6.21 -3.91
C VAL A 26 -5.57 7.04 -2.66
N CYS A 27 -6.75 6.98 -2.02
CA CYS A 27 -6.98 7.70 -0.77
C CYS A 27 -5.97 7.26 0.28
N GLY A 28 -5.18 8.23 0.74
CA GLY A 28 -4.15 8.04 1.74
C GLY A 28 -4.69 8.13 3.18
N PRO A 29 -3.84 7.92 4.18
CA PRO A 29 -4.25 7.93 5.57
C PRO A 29 -4.45 9.33 6.13
N THR A 30 -5.29 9.43 7.16
CA THR A 30 -5.27 10.56 8.10
C THR A 30 -4.07 10.38 9.04
N VAL A 31 -3.15 11.35 9.02
CA VAL A 31 -1.82 11.23 9.64
C VAL A 31 -1.81 11.66 11.11
N TYR A 32 -2.64 11.02 11.93
CA TYR A 32 -2.76 11.30 13.37
C TYR A 32 -2.12 10.22 14.28
N ASN A 33 -1.69 9.10 13.70
CA ASN A 33 -1.09 7.98 14.41
C ASN A 33 -0.27 7.10 13.45
N PHE A 34 0.49 6.17 14.00
CA PHE A 34 1.13 5.10 13.23
C PHE A 34 0.11 4.28 12.44
N ILE A 35 0.51 3.79 11.28
CA ILE A 35 -0.36 2.95 10.46
C ILE A 35 -0.49 1.55 11.06
N HIS A 36 -1.69 1.00 10.92
CA HIS A 36 -1.97 -0.40 11.27
C HIS A 36 -2.00 -1.26 10.01
N ILE A 37 -2.00 -2.57 10.19
CA ILE A 37 -1.99 -3.54 9.08
C ILE A 37 -3.12 -3.32 8.06
N GLY A 38 -4.27 -2.79 8.50
CA GLY A 38 -5.38 -2.42 7.62
C GLY A 38 -5.04 -1.27 6.66
N ASN A 39 -4.22 -0.30 7.09
CA ASN A 39 -3.72 0.76 6.22
C ASN A 39 -2.59 0.27 5.29
N ALA A 40 -1.82 -0.72 5.73
CA ALA A 40 -0.78 -1.34 4.92
C ALA A 40 -1.34 -2.07 3.69
N ARG A 41 -2.57 -2.62 3.78
CA ARG A 41 -3.15 -3.40 2.69
C ARG A 41 -3.36 -2.60 1.41
N PRO A 42 -4.09 -1.47 1.39
CA PRO A 42 -4.20 -0.65 0.18
C PRO A 42 -2.83 -0.16 -0.31
N LEU A 43 -1.92 0.20 0.59
CA LEU A 43 -0.56 0.61 0.24
C LEU A 43 0.14 -0.47 -0.58
N VAL A 44 0.17 -1.72 -0.12
CA VAL A 44 0.83 -2.85 -0.79
C VAL A 44 0.11 -3.26 -2.07
N VAL A 45 -1.22 -3.34 -2.05
CA VAL A 45 -2.02 -3.77 -3.22
C VAL A 45 -1.86 -2.80 -4.39
N PHE A 46 -2.00 -1.49 -4.14
CA PHE A 46 -1.95 -0.50 -5.22
C PHE A 46 -0.52 -0.16 -5.65
N ASP A 47 0.48 -0.32 -4.78
CA ASP A 47 1.88 -0.32 -5.18
C ASP A 47 2.19 -1.49 -6.14
N THR A 48 1.67 -2.68 -5.86
CA THR A 48 1.84 -3.85 -6.73
C THR A 48 1.11 -3.66 -8.07
N LEU A 49 -0.08 -3.05 -8.08
CA LEU A 49 -0.77 -2.68 -9.31
C LEU A 49 0.06 -1.70 -10.14
N ARG A 50 0.60 -0.65 -9.51
CA ARG A 50 1.50 0.32 -10.16
C ARG A 50 2.68 -0.37 -10.79
N ARG A 51 3.43 -1.19 -10.03
CA ARG A 51 4.62 -1.92 -10.52
C ARG A 51 4.29 -2.82 -11.71
N TYR A 52 3.15 -3.51 -11.65
CA TYR A 52 2.71 -4.34 -12.75
C TYR A 52 2.35 -3.54 -14.00
N LEU A 53 1.65 -2.42 -13.86
CA LEU A 53 1.35 -1.54 -14.98
C LEU A 53 2.61 -0.95 -15.62
N GLU A 54 3.60 -0.56 -14.80
CA GLU A 54 4.91 -0.10 -15.27
C GLU A 54 5.70 -1.22 -15.97
N TYR A 55 5.66 -2.45 -15.44
CA TYR A 55 6.22 -3.63 -16.10
C TYR A 55 5.57 -3.89 -17.47
N LYS A 56 4.26 -3.64 -17.62
CA LYS A 56 3.53 -3.72 -18.90
C LYS A 56 3.83 -2.53 -19.83
N GLY A 57 4.68 -1.61 -19.43
CA GLY A 57 5.12 -0.47 -20.25
C GLY A 57 4.27 0.79 -20.12
N TYR A 58 3.32 0.85 -19.19
CA TYR A 58 2.58 2.08 -18.92
C TYR A 58 3.40 3.06 -18.08
N LYS A 59 3.26 4.35 -18.38
CA LYS A 59 3.70 5.41 -17.47
C LYS A 59 2.59 5.66 -16.44
N VAL A 60 2.85 5.36 -15.17
CA VAL A 60 1.85 5.49 -14.12
C VAL A 60 2.05 6.78 -13.33
N ARG A 61 1.01 7.61 -13.28
CA ARG A 61 0.95 8.78 -12.40
C ARG A 61 0.16 8.40 -11.15
N PHE A 62 0.87 7.99 -10.11
CA PHE A 62 0.32 7.49 -8.86
C PHE A 62 0.29 8.60 -7.81
N ILE A 63 -0.91 9.01 -7.39
CA ILE A 63 -1.14 10.03 -6.36
C ILE A 63 -1.73 9.37 -5.12
N SER A 64 -1.18 9.66 -3.95
CA SER A 64 -1.76 9.27 -2.67
C SER A 64 -1.61 10.42 -1.66
N ASN A 65 -2.72 10.92 -1.15
CA ASN A 65 -2.73 12.11 -0.30
C ASN A 65 -2.38 11.81 1.16
N PHE A 66 -2.12 12.89 1.91
CA PHE A 66 -2.18 12.90 3.36
C PHE A 66 -3.31 13.83 3.82
N THR A 67 -4.25 13.30 4.58
CA THR A 67 -5.19 14.12 5.35
C THR A 67 -4.47 14.60 6.59
N ASP A 68 -4.00 15.85 6.53
CA ASP A 68 -3.18 16.50 7.57
C ASP A 68 -3.96 17.57 8.37
N ILE A 69 -5.28 17.60 8.18
CA ILE A 69 -6.23 18.38 8.97
C ILE A 69 -7.55 17.61 9.14
N ASP A 70 -7.90 17.23 10.35
CA ASP A 70 -9.09 16.44 10.69
C ASP A 70 -9.38 16.52 12.19
N ASP A 71 -10.60 16.20 12.63
CA ASP A 71 -10.98 16.18 14.04
C ASP A 71 -10.08 15.26 14.90
N LYS A 72 -9.59 14.14 14.33
CA LYS A 72 -8.71 13.20 15.03
C LYS A 72 -7.31 13.78 15.24
N LEU A 73 -6.76 14.49 14.20
CA LEU A 73 -5.49 15.20 14.33
C LEU A 73 -5.57 16.31 15.38
N ILE A 74 -6.62 17.13 15.36
CA ILE A 74 -6.82 18.23 16.31
C ILE A 74 -6.88 17.68 17.74
N ARG A 75 -7.68 16.64 17.96
CA ARG A 75 -7.76 15.98 19.27
C ARG A 75 -6.41 15.44 19.73
N ARG A 76 -5.71 14.73 18.85
CA ARG A 76 -4.42 14.12 19.16
C ARG A 76 -3.33 15.16 19.43
N ALA A 77 -3.31 16.26 18.69
CA ALA A 77 -2.38 17.36 18.91
C ALA A 77 -2.60 17.99 20.30
N ASN A 78 -3.86 18.19 20.70
CA ASN A 78 -4.21 18.67 22.03
C ASN A 78 -3.76 17.68 23.14
N GLU A 79 -3.96 16.37 22.93
CA GLU A 79 -3.53 15.32 23.87
C GLU A 79 -2.01 15.26 24.01
N GLU A 80 -1.26 15.44 22.90
CA GLU A 80 0.21 15.43 22.90
C GLU A 80 0.84 16.83 23.22
N HIS A 81 0.02 17.85 23.46
CA HIS A 81 0.48 19.22 23.70
C HIS A 81 1.37 19.77 22.59
N THR A 82 1.03 19.48 21.34
CA THR A 82 1.74 19.91 20.12
C THR A 82 0.78 20.62 19.15
N THR A 83 1.30 21.11 18.05
CA THR A 83 0.50 21.71 16.98
C THR A 83 0.05 20.66 15.96
N VAL A 84 -1.06 20.91 15.25
CA VAL A 84 -1.55 20.02 14.19
C VAL A 84 -0.50 19.81 13.09
N PRO A 85 0.18 20.85 12.56
CA PRO A 85 1.24 20.67 11.57
C PRO A 85 2.41 19.81 12.06
N GLU A 86 2.91 20.05 13.27
CA GLU A 86 4.01 19.25 13.85
C GLU A 86 3.63 17.78 14.02
N LEU A 87 2.39 17.53 14.47
CA LEU A 87 1.86 16.18 14.59
C LEU A 87 1.76 15.49 13.23
N ALA A 88 1.22 16.19 12.23
CA ALA A 88 1.11 15.67 10.86
C ALA A 88 2.49 15.35 10.28
N ASP A 89 3.47 16.25 10.38
CA ASP A 89 4.84 16.03 9.91
C ASP A 89 5.49 14.82 10.56
N LYS A 90 5.31 14.66 11.89
CA LYS A 90 5.77 13.47 12.62
C LYS A 90 5.20 12.20 12.01
N TYR A 91 3.88 12.09 11.86
CA TYR A 91 3.25 10.85 11.40
C TYR A 91 3.37 10.62 9.89
N ILE A 92 3.59 11.65 9.07
CA ILE A 92 3.98 11.50 7.67
C ILE A 92 5.37 10.86 7.57
N LYS A 93 6.32 11.28 8.40
CA LYS A 93 7.65 10.67 8.44
C LYS A 93 7.57 9.20 8.86
N GLU A 94 6.80 8.90 9.90
CA GLU A 94 6.60 7.54 10.39
C GLU A 94 5.89 6.65 9.34
N TYR A 95 4.90 7.19 8.63
CA TYR A 95 4.25 6.51 7.51
C TYR A 95 5.25 6.12 6.42
N LYS A 96 6.14 7.05 6.04
CA LYS A 96 7.17 6.79 5.01
C LYS A 96 8.12 5.68 5.44
N THR A 97 8.52 5.64 6.71
CA THR A 97 9.36 4.56 7.28
C THR A 97 8.64 3.21 7.21
N ASP A 98 7.36 3.15 7.62
CA ASP A 98 6.57 1.92 7.57
C ASP A 98 6.34 1.46 6.10
N ALA A 99 6.11 2.42 5.17
CA ALA A 99 5.94 2.15 3.74
C ALA A 99 7.22 1.59 3.10
N GLU A 100 8.38 2.17 3.42
CA GLU A 100 9.70 1.70 2.99
C GLU A 100 9.95 0.27 3.49
N GLY A 101 9.66 0.01 4.77
CA GLY A 101 9.76 -1.34 5.33
C GLY A 101 8.88 -2.37 4.61
N LEU A 102 7.71 -1.97 4.15
CA LEU A 102 6.81 -2.79 3.30
C LEU A 102 7.22 -2.81 1.82
N CYS A 103 8.36 -2.24 1.45
CA CYS A 103 8.86 -2.12 0.08
C CYS A 103 7.90 -1.39 -0.87
N ALA A 104 7.05 -0.51 -0.35
CA ALA A 104 6.21 0.32 -1.19
C ALA A 104 7.02 1.47 -1.79
N GLU A 105 6.90 1.68 -3.09
CA GLU A 105 7.56 2.79 -3.77
C GLU A 105 6.90 4.12 -3.40
N PRO A 106 7.68 5.21 -3.30
CA PRO A 106 7.12 6.53 -3.11
C PRO A 106 6.10 6.86 -4.22
N ALA A 107 4.96 7.42 -3.84
CA ALA A 107 4.00 7.93 -4.82
C ALA A 107 4.63 9.00 -5.71
N THR A 108 4.11 9.21 -6.92
CA THR A 108 4.53 10.32 -7.79
C THR A 108 4.34 11.67 -7.08
N CYS A 109 3.28 11.77 -6.28
CA CYS A 109 3.01 12.92 -5.43
C CYS A 109 2.19 12.48 -4.20
N ASN A 110 2.49 13.08 -3.04
CA ASN A 110 1.69 12.95 -1.83
C ASN A 110 1.15 14.35 -1.44
N PRO A 111 0.05 14.82 -2.06
CA PRO A 111 -0.52 16.13 -1.71
C PRO A 111 -1.05 16.14 -0.28
N ARG A 112 -0.97 17.29 0.38
CA ARG A 112 -1.56 17.54 1.70
C ARG A 112 -2.82 18.38 1.56
N ALA A 113 -3.83 18.09 2.35
CA ALA A 113 -5.06 18.85 2.33
C ALA A 113 -4.83 20.35 2.66
N THR A 114 -3.93 20.63 3.62
CA THR A 114 -3.59 22.01 4.02
C THR A 114 -2.87 22.82 2.94
N GLU A 115 -2.23 22.17 1.97
CA GLU A 115 -1.57 22.82 0.83
C GLU A 115 -2.55 23.13 -0.32
N HIS A 116 -3.81 22.62 -0.25
CA HIS A 116 -4.81 22.72 -1.31
C HIS A 116 -6.07 23.50 -0.88
N ILE A 117 -5.97 24.29 0.19
CA ILE A 117 -7.11 25.08 0.71
C ILE A 117 -7.75 25.97 -0.37
N PRO A 118 -7.01 26.70 -1.21
CA PRO A 118 -7.62 27.51 -2.27
C PRO A 118 -8.44 26.69 -3.25
N GLN A 119 -7.97 25.50 -3.64
CA GLN A 119 -8.67 24.61 -4.56
C GLN A 119 -9.94 24.04 -3.92
N ILE A 120 -9.86 23.70 -2.63
CA ILE A 120 -11.01 23.22 -1.86
C ILE A 120 -12.07 24.33 -1.78
N ILE A 121 -11.71 25.56 -1.42
CA ILE A 121 -12.63 26.71 -1.35
C ILE A 121 -13.30 26.93 -2.71
N LYS A 122 -12.51 26.93 -3.80
CA LYS A 122 -13.04 27.11 -5.16
C LYS A 122 -14.03 26.01 -5.55
N LEU A 123 -13.76 24.76 -5.16
CA LEU A 123 -14.67 23.65 -5.42
C LEU A 123 -15.99 23.83 -4.65
N VAL A 124 -15.93 24.23 -3.38
CA VAL A 124 -17.11 24.53 -2.56
C VAL A 124 -17.92 25.70 -3.14
N GLU A 125 -17.26 26.80 -3.58
CA GLU A 125 -17.91 27.92 -4.27
C GLU A 125 -18.68 27.43 -5.51
N THR A 126 -18.02 26.61 -6.36
CA THR A 126 -18.63 26.03 -7.55
C THR A 126 -19.89 25.22 -7.22
N LEU A 127 -19.83 24.43 -6.13
CA LEU A 127 -20.99 23.63 -5.68
C LEU A 127 -22.13 24.50 -5.16
N ILE A 128 -21.82 25.60 -4.47
CA ILE A 128 -22.83 26.58 -4.02
C ILE A 128 -23.47 27.28 -5.21
N GLU A 129 -22.67 27.78 -6.15
CA GLU A 129 -23.15 28.47 -7.35
C GLU A 129 -24.07 27.57 -8.21
N LYS A 130 -23.77 26.26 -8.27
CA LYS A 130 -24.58 25.28 -8.98
C LYS A 130 -25.79 24.75 -8.20
N GLY A 131 -25.99 25.19 -6.96
CA GLY A 131 -27.11 24.78 -6.12
C GLY A 131 -26.98 23.41 -5.48
N HIS A 132 -25.77 22.82 -5.47
CA HIS A 132 -25.49 21.54 -4.83
C HIS A 132 -24.99 21.66 -3.39
N ALA A 133 -24.65 22.87 -2.94
CA ALA A 133 -24.20 23.13 -1.57
C ALA A 133 -24.84 24.43 -1.01
N TYR A 134 -24.85 24.53 0.31
CA TYR A 134 -25.40 25.70 0.99
C TYR A 134 -24.63 26.02 2.28
N PRO A 135 -24.31 27.31 2.51
CA PRO A 135 -23.75 27.76 3.78
C PRO A 135 -24.85 27.91 4.84
N VAL A 136 -24.47 27.77 6.10
CA VAL A 136 -25.34 27.98 7.27
C VAL A 136 -24.71 28.96 8.25
N ALA A 137 -25.52 29.42 9.24
CA ALA A 137 -25.19 30.55 10.07
C ALA A 137 -23.92 30.42 10.94
N ASN A 138 -23.49 29.21 11.26
CA ASN A 138 -22.26 28.93 12.03
C ASN A 138 -20.98 28.88 11.17
N GLY A 139 -21.09 29.14 9.86
CA GLY A 139 -19.95 29.06 8.92
C GLY A 139 -19.70 27.68 8.31
N ASP A 140 -20.50 26.66 8.62
CA ASP A 140 -20.46 25.38 7.94
C ASP A 140 -21.05 25.51 6.53
N VAL A 141 -20.57 24.65 5.62
CA VAL A 141 -21.16 24.44 4.30
C VAL A 141 -21.46 22.96 4.12
N TYR A 142 -22.68 22.66 3.74
CA TYR A 142 -23.14 21.30 3.51
C TYR A 142 -23.40 21.04 2.03
N PHE A 143 -23.09 19.84 1.58
CA PHE A 143 -23.54 19.31 0.29
C PHE A 143 -24.98 18.81 0.44
N SER A 144 -25.84 19.21 -0.50
CA SER A 144 -27.25 18.78 -0.55
C SER A 144 -27.33 17.45 -1.31
N VAL A 145 -27.40 16.33 -0.60
CA VAL A 145 -27.39 14.99 -1.21
C VAL A 145 -28.51 14.81 -2.22
N ARG A 146 -29.72 15.30 -1.94
CA ARG A 146 -30.88 15.20 -2.84
C ARG A 146 -30.75 16.03 -4.13
N SER A 147 -29.81 16.97 -4.18
CA SER A 147 -29.53 17.75 -5.38
C SER A 147 -28.73 16.96 -6.44
N PHE A 148 -28.19 15.78 -6.08
CA PHE A 148 -27.42 14.92 -6.96
C PHE A 148 -28.15 13.58 -7.19
N PRO A 149 -28.89 13.43 -8.30
CA PRO A 149 -29.74 12.25 -8.56
C PRO A 149 -28.97 10.91 -8.65
N GLY A 150 -27.65 10.97 -8.88
CA GLY A 150 -26.79 9.80 -8.96
C GLY A 150 -26.20 9.33 -7.64
N TYR A 151 -26.62 9.91 -6.49
CA TYR A 151 -26.09 9.52 -5.19
C TYR A 151 -26.42 8.06 -4.85
N GLY A 152 -25.44 7.32 -4.37
CA GLY A 152 -25.58 5.89 -4.07
C GLY A 152 -25.18 4.96 -5.23
N LYS A 153 -24.77 5.49 -6.39
CA LYS A 153 -24.45 4.65 -7.57
C LYS A 153 -23.23 3.76 -7.39
N LEU A 154 -22.25 4.17 -6.58
CA LEU A 154 -21.05 3.36 -6.28
C LEU A 154 -21.36 2.31 -5.22
N SER A 155 -21.95 2.73 -4.11
CA SER A 155 -22.28 1.87 -2.98
C SER A 155 -23.45 0.92 -3.27
N GLY A 156 -24.33 1.32 -4.16
CA GLY A 156 -25.58 0.62 -4.46
C GLY A 156 -26.63 0.82 -3.39
N GLN A 157 -26.49 1.84 -2.54
CA GLN A 157 -27.46 2.20 -1.52
C GLN A 157 -28.46 3.21 -2.08
N SER A 158 -29.74 3.02 -1.77
CA SER A 158 -30.75 4.01 -2.10
C SER A 158 -30.80 5.12 -1.04
N ILE A 159 -31.22 6.33 -1.45
CA ILE A 159 -31.43 7.44 -0.51
C ILE A 159 -32.44 7.05 0.58
N ASP A 160 -33.50 6.32 0.23
CA ASP A 160 -34.53 5.89 1.16
C ASP A 160 -33.99 4.91 2.22
N ASP A 161 -33.09 4.00 1.84
CA ASP A 161 -32.43 3.07 2.77
C ASP A 161 -31.51 3.84 3.75
N LEU A 162 -30.83 4.86 3.25
CA LEU A 162 -29.94 5.71 4.05
C LEU A 162 -30.71 6.56 5.06
N GLU A 163 -31.89 7.06 4.71
CA GLU A 163 -32.73 7.85 5.62
C GLU A 163 -33.16 7.07 6.86
N SER A 164 -33.47 5.78 6.71
CA SER A 164 -33.89 4.95 7.83
C SER A 164 -32.82 4.79 8.92
N GLY A 165 -31.55 5.03 8.60
CA GLY A 165 -30.40 4.98 9.50
C GLY A 165 -29.83 6.33 9.90
N ALA A 166 -30.27 7.41 9.25
CA ALA A 166 -29.72 8.74 9.49
C ALA A 166 -30.31 9.38 10.75
N ARG A 167 -29.44 10.01 11.56
CA ARG A 167 -29.85 10.79 12.75
C ARG A 167 -29.39 12.23 12.58
N ILE A 168 -30.31 13.18 12.82
CA ILE A 168 -29.94 14.57 13.01
C ILE A 168 -29.52 14.74 14.47
N GLU A 169 -28.30 15.19 14.70
CA GLU A 169 -27.83 15.50 16.05
C GLU A 169 -28.40 16.84 16.52
N PRO A 170 -28.68 16.99 17.84
CA PRO A 170 -29.13 18.28 18.38
C PRO A 170 -28.11 19.39 18.08
N GLY A 171 -28.56 20.46 17.43
CA GLY A 171 -27.73 21.60 17.04
C GLY A 171 -27.20 21.52 15.60
N ASP A 172 -27.50 20.48 14.86
CA ASP A 172 -27.17 20.35 13.44
C ASP A 172 -28.03 21.27 12.58
N LEU A 173 -27.39 22.08 11.74
CA LEU A 173 -28.05 23.06 10.86
C LEU A 173 -28.31 22.50 9.46
N LYS A 174 -28.19 21.20 9.27
CA LYS A 174 -28.46 20.50 8.01
C LYS A 174 -29.94 20.65 7.61
N ARG A 175 -30.17 20.78 6.31
CA ARG A 175 -31.54 20.78 5.75
C ARG A 175 -32.09 19.35 5.62
N ASP A 176 -31.17 18.38 5.42
CA ASP A 176 -31.48 16.95 5.30
C ASP A 176 -30.47 16.15 6.14
N PRO A 177 -30.88 15.08 6.83
CA PRO A 177 -29.97 14.24 7.62
C PRO A 177 -28.81 13.64 6.83
N LEU A 178 -29.00 13.42 5.52
CA LEU A 178 -28.00 12.83 4.63
C LEU A 178 -26.96 13.85 4.17
N ASP A 179 -27.23 15.16 4.29
CA ASP A 179 -26.29 16.19 3.88
C ASP A 179 -24.98 16.07 4.67
N PHE A 180 -23.86 16.28 4.01
CA PHE A 180 -22.54 16.13 4.62
C PHE A 180 -21.70 17.40 4.50
N ALA A 181 -20.81 17.61 5.47
CA ALA A 181 -20.03 18.82 5.54
C ALA A 181 -18.94 18.87 4.46
N LEU A 182 -18.94 19.95 3.68
CA LEU A 182 -17.86 20.33 2.75
C LEU A 182 -16.84 21.24 3.43
N TRP A 183 -17.33 22.11 4.33
CA TRP A 183 -16.54 23.04 5.11
C TRP A 183 -17.11 23.12 6.52
N LYS A 184 -16.25 23.17 7.52
CA LYS A 184 -16.62 23.27 8.94
C LYS A 184 -16.20 24.63 9.47
N GLY A 185 -17.13 25.40 10.00
CA GLY A 185 -16.89 26.68 10.64
C GLY A 185 -15.86 26.57 11.77
N ALA A 186 -15.04 27.60 11.93
CA ALA A 186 -13.96 27.62 12.90
C ALA A 186 -14.47 27.50 14.33
N LYS A 187 -13.79 26.64 15.12
CA LYS A 187 -13.96 26.59 16.57
C LYS A 187 -12.74 27.19 17.27
N PRO A 188 -12.90 27.73 18.48
CA PRO A 188 -11.78 28.28 19.24
C PRO A 188 -10.64 27.28 19.39
N GLY A 189 -9.41 27.69 19.03
CA GLY A 189 -8.22 26.86 19.17
C GLY A 189 -7.96 25.85 18.04
N GLU A 190 -8.87 25.75 17.06
CA GLU A 190 -8.66 24.89 15.87
C GLU A 190 -7.96 25.68 14.75
N PRO A 191 -7.14 25.02 13.91
CA PRO A 191 -6.65 25.60 12.67
C PRO A 191 -7.83 25.99 11.77
N ALA A 192 -7.75 27.19 11.17
CA ALA A 192 -8.81 27.70 10.31
C ALA A 192 -8.28 28.65 9.26
N TRP A 193 -8.93 28.67 8.09
CA TRP A 193 -8.61 29.51 6.94
C TRP A 193 -9.79 30.43 6.61
N ASP A 194 -9.46 31.60 6.09
CA ASP A 194 -10.46 32.55 5.62
C ASP A 194 -11.13 32.04 4.32
N CYS A 195 -12.45 32.17 4.25
CA CYS A 195 -13.23 31.83 3.06
C CYS A 195 -14.45 32.74 2.93
N PRO A 196 -15.18 32.76 1.81
CA PRO A 196 -16.32 33.67 1.58
C PRO A 196 -17.47 33.54 2.57
N TRP A 197 -17.63 32.39 3.21
CA TRP A 197 -18.69 32.12 4.19
C TRP A 197 -18.24 32.15 5.66
N GLY A 198 -17.00 32.62 5.91
CA GLY A 198 -16.40 32.73 7.24
C GLY A 198 -15.14 31.93 7.41
N LYS A 199 -14.53 31.98 8.61
CA LYS A 199 -13.35 31.15 8.91
C LYS A 199 -13.74 29.70 9.17
N GLY A 200 -12.91 28.76 8.71
CA GLY A 200 -13.15 27.35 8.95
C GLY A 200 -12.07 26.44 8.35
N ARG A 201 -12.40 25.18 8.19
CA ARG A 201 -11.55 24.14 7.65
C ARG A 201 -12.29 23.15 6.75
N PRO A 202 -11.60 22.39 5.89
CA PRO A 202 -12.26 21.42 5.03
C PRO A 202 -13.04 20.35 5.80
N GLY A 203 -14.12 19.88 5.20
CA GLY A 203 -14.71 18.57 5.49
C GLY A 203 -13.84 17.47 4.89
N TRP A 204 -13.93 16.27 5.44
CA TRP A 204 -13.06 15.16 5.04
C TRP A 204 -13.16 14.76 3.57
N HIS A 205 -14.36 14.80 2.99
CA HIS A 205 -14.60 14.26 1.64
C HIS A 205 -14.15 15.21 0.53
N ILE A 206 -14.17 16.53 0.76
CA ILE A 206 -13.86 17.54 -0.25
C ILE A 206 -12.36 17.58 -0.59
N GLU A 207 -11.52 17.16 0.35
CA GLU A 207 -10.08 17.16 0.22
C GLU A 207 -9.61 16.32 -0.98
N CYS A 208 -10.02 15.04 -1.02
CA CYS A 208 -9.65 14.11 -2.09
C CYS A 208 -10.21 14.54 -3.45
N SER A 209 -11.44 15.05 -3.50
CA SER A 209 -12.02 15.62 -4.72
C SER A 209 -11.19 16.77 -5.26
N ALA A 210 -10.82 17.74 -4.41
CA ALA A 210 -10.06 18.89 -4.83
C ALA A 210 -8.64 18.52 -5.28
N MET A 211 -7.92 17.71 -4.48
CA MET A 211 -6.55 17.31 -4.76
C MET A 211 -6.45 16.43 -6.03
N SER A 212 -7.35 15.45 -6.20
CA SER A 212 -7.33 14.59 -7.37
C SER A 212 -7.65 15.34 -8.65
N MET A 213 -8.67 16.20 -8.64
CA MET A 213 -9.03 17.00 -9.81
C MET A 213 -7.94 18.01 -10.19
N GLU A 214 -7.27 18.63 -9.21
CA GLU A 214 -6.14 19.54 -9.48
C GLU A 214 -4.97 18.81 -10.13
N LEU A 215 -4.63 17.62 -9.64
CA LEU A 215 -3.45 16.89 -10.06
C LEU A 215 -3.67 15.99 -11.26
N LEU A 216 -4.85 15.42 -11.43
CA LEU A 216 -5.15 14.43 -12.47
C LEU A 216 -6.21 14.91 -13.47
N GLY A 217 -6.86 16.04 -13.21
CA GLY A 217 -7.95 16.56 -14.00
C GLY A 217 -9.33 16.08 -13.54
N PRO A 218 -10.40 16.58 -14.21
CA PRO A 218 -11.78 16.33 -13.79
C PRO A 218 -12.23 14.88 -13.96
N THR A 219 -11.52 14.11 -14.78
CA THR A 219 -11.70 12.66 -14.97
C THR A 219 -10.36 12.00 -15.09
N PHE A 220 -10.14 10.91 -14.37
CA PHE A 220 -8.91 10.13 -14.39
C PHE A 220 -9.21 8.61 -14.45
N ASP A 221 -8.17 7.78 -14.61
CA ASP A 221 -8.38 6.36 -14.87
C ASP A 221 -8.86 5.58 -13.66
N ILE A 222 -8.08 5.55 -12.58
CA ILE A 222 -8.33 4.66 -11.43
C ILE A 222 -8.44 5.46 -10.15
N HIS A 223 -9.56 5.32 -9.44
CA HIS A 223 -9.71 5.73 -8.05
C HIS A 223 -9.75 4.50 -7.15
N ALA A 224 -8.96 4.48 -6.07
CA ALA A 224 -8.81 3.29 -5.27
C ALA A 224 -8.68 3.56 -3.76
N GLY A 225 -8.95 2.52 -2.97
CA GLY A 225 -8.85 2.56 -1.49
C GLY A 225 -9.38 1.29 -0.83
N GLY A 226 -9.57 1.34 0.48
CA GLY A 226 -10.23 0.26 1.22
C GLY A 226 -11.75 0.20 0.96
N GLN A 227 -12.35 -0.98 1.13
CA GLN A 227 -13.80 -1.15 0.99
C GLN A 227 -14.62 -0.28 1.95
N ASP A 228 -14.06 0.12 3.08
CA ASP A 228 -14.67 1.05 4.03
C ASP A 228 -14.82 2.47 3.47
N LEU A 229 -14.08 2.82 2.43
CA LEU A 229 -14.18 4.11 1.76
C LEU A 229 -15.29 4.15 0.69
N ILE A 230 -15.81 3.00 0.24
CA ILE A 230 -16.90 2.98 -0.75
C ILE A 230 -18.03 3.89 -0.32
N PHE A 231 -18.44 3.77 0.95
CA PHE A 231 -19.44 4.63 1.58
C PHE A 231 -19.04 4.99 3.01
N PRO A 232 -19.13 6.28 3.39
CA PRO A 232 -19.64 7.40 2.57
C PRO A 232 -18.57 8.10 1.70
N HIS A 233 -17.28 7.85 1.88
CA HIS A 233 -16.19 8.71 1.40
C HIS A 233 -16.17 8.84 -0.14
N HIS A 234 -16.00 7.74 -0.86
CA HIS A 234 -15.92 7.76 -2.33
C HIS A 234 -17.26 8.11 -3.00
N GLU A 235 -18.38 7.71 -2.40
CA GLU A 235 -19.71 8.15 -2.86
C GLU A 235 -19.84 9.69 -2.78
N ASN A 236 -19.37 10.28 -1.68
CA ASN A 236 -19.39 11.73 -1.49
C ASN A 236 -18.42 12.44 -2.44
N GLU A 237 -17.24 11.86 -2.71
CA GLU A 237 -16.31 12.41 -3.70
C GLU A 237 -16.91 12.42 -5.11
N ILE A 238 -17.62 11.36 -5.50
CA ILE A 238 -18.36 11.30 -6.77
C ILE A 238 -19.37 12.43 -6.83
N ALA A 239 -20.21 12.57 -5.78
CA ALA A 239 -21.24 13.58 -5.76
C ALA A 239 -20.64 14.99 -5.89
N GLN A 240 -19.57 15.30 -5.14
CA GLN A 240 -18.88 16.58 -5.20
C GLN A 240 -18.28 16.86 -6.59
N SER A 241 -17.52 15.92 -7.09
CA SER A 241 -16.75 16.11 -8.32
C SER A 241 -17.63 16.14 -9.56
N GLU A 242 -18.61 15.24 -9.65
CA GLU A 242 -19.52 15.19 -10.80
C GLU A 242 -20.56 16.32 -10.79
N ALA A 243 -21.06 16.74 -9.63
CA ALA A 243 -21.91 17.91 -9.52
C ALA A 243 -21.17 19.19 -9.94
N ALA A 244 -19.89 19.30 -9.56
CA ALA A 244 -19.07 20.46 -9.91
C ALA A 244 -18.70 20.49 -11.40
N THR A 245 -18.37 19.36 -12.00
CA THR A 245 -17.78 19.29 -13.35
C THR A 245 -18.77 18.89 -14.46
N GLY A 246 -19.80 18.14 -14.11
CA GLY A 246 -20.72 17.50 -15.07
C GLY A 246 -20.08 16.33 -15.84
N LYS A 247 -18.94 15.81 -15.36
CA LYS A 247 -18.19 14.73 -15.99
C LYS A 247 -18.03 13.56 -15.01
N PRO A 248 -17.90 12.31 -15.50
CA PRO A 248 -17.52 11.18 -14.66
C PRO A 248 -16.20 11.46 -13.94
N PHE A 249 -16.15 11.17 -12.63
CA PHE A 249 -14.99 11.50 -11.81
C PHE A 249 -13.83 10.53 -12.04
N ALA A 250 -14.07 9.23 -11.98
CA ALA A 250 -13.08 8.20 -12.33
C ALA A 250 -13.71 7.12 -13.21
N ARG A 251 -12.88 6.50 -14.07
CA ARG A 251 -13.35 5.43 -14.96
C ARG A 251 -13.49 4.10 -14.20
N TYR A 252 -12.51 3.81 -13.36
CA TYR A 252 -12.45 2.54 -12.62
C TYR A 252 -12.33 2.81 -11.13
N TRP A 253 -13.11 2.07 -10.35
CA TRP A 253 -13.13 2.12 -8.89
C TRP A 253 -12.65 0.79 -8.34
N MET A 254 -11.51 0.79 -7.64
CA MET A 254 -10.91 -0.42 -7.10
C MET A 254 -10.86 -0.37 -5.58
N HIS A 255 -11.31 -1.43 -4.92
CA HIS A 255 -11.36 -1.49 -3.47
C HIS A 255 -10.78 -2.79 -2.95
N ASN A 256 -9.82 -2.70 -2.03
CA ASN A 256 -9.31 -3.87 -1.32
C ASN A 256 -10.19 -4.23 -0.12
N GLY A 257 -10.28 -5.53 0.16
CA GLY A 257 -11.04 -6.06 1.27
C GLY A 257 -10.44 -5.75 2.64
N TYR A 258 -11.19 -6.00 3.70
CA TYR A 258 -10.77 -5.77 5.09
C TYR A 258 -9.69 -6.74 5.56
N ILE A 259 -9.02 -6.37 6.66
CA ILE A 259 -8.20 -7.29 7.44
C ILE A 259 -8.95 -7.60 8.73
N ASN A 260 -9.15 -8.88 8.99
CA ASN A 260 -9.53 -9.41 10.29
C ASN A 260 -8.26 -9.75 11.08
N VAL A 261 -8.33 -9.67 12.38
CA VAL A 261 -7.27 -10.11 13.29
C VAL A 261 -7.85 -11.23 14.15
N ASP A 262 -7.24 -12.41 14.11
CA ASP A 262 -7.70 -13.60 14.83
C ASP A 262 -9.21 -13.89 14.61
N ASN A 263 -9.63 -13.85 13.34
CA ASN A 263 -11.02 -14.04 12.87
C ASN A 263 -12.03 -12.99 13.38
N GLN A 264 -11.58 -11.87 13.92
CA GLN A 264 -12.43 -10.79 14.37
C GLN A 264 -12.16 -9.52 13.56
N LYS A 265 -13.19 -8.74 13.29
CA LYS A 265 -13.03 -7.43 12.67
C LYS A 265 -12.11 -6.57 13.53
N MET A 266 -11.09 -5.99 12.90
CA MET A 266 -10.18 -5.06 13.60
C MET A 266 -10.95 -3.82 14.04
N SER A 267 -10.92 -3.52 15.35
CA SER A 267 -11.57 -2.33 15.91
C SER A 267 -10.84 -1.79 17.14
N LYS A 268 -10.94 -0.47 17.36
CA LYS A 268 -10.35 0.16 18.56
C LYS A 268 -10.96 -0.36 19.86
N SER A 269 -12.27 -0.64 19.85
CA SER A 269 -13.00 -1.12 21.03
C SER A 269 -12.56 -2.52 21.46
N LEU A 270 -12.08 -3.36 20.54
CA LEU A 270 -11.57 -4.69 20.82
C LEU A 270 -10.07 -4.70 21.18
N GLY A 271 -9.38 -3.55 21.04
CA GLY A 271 -7.93 -3.47 21.31
C GLY A 271 -7.06 -4.37 20.42
N ASN A 272 -7.60 -4.89 19.31
CA ASN A 272 -6.93 -5.82 18.40
C ASN A 272 -6.23 -5.15 17.22
N PHE A 273 -5.94 -3.86 17.33
CA PHE A 273 -5.13 -3.14 16.35
C PHE A 273 -3.69 -3.66 16.36
N ARG A 274 -3.18 -3.95 15.16
CA ARG A 274 -1.78 -4.33 14.95
C ARG A 274 -1.09 -3.26 14.14
N LEU A 275 -0.20 -2.49 14.79
CA LEU A 275 0.60 -1.47 14.11
C LEU A 275 1.69 -2.14 13.27
N VAL A 276 1.98 -1.58 12.10
CA VAL A 276 3.03 -2.11 11.21
C VAL A 276 4.37 -2.15 11.91
N ARG A 277 4.73 -1.12 12.67
CA ARG A 277 5.99 -1.07 13.42
C ARG A 277 6.09 -2.08 14.57
N ASP A 278 4.97 -2.46 15.19
CA ASP A 278 4.98 -3.51 16.22
C ASP A 278 5.21 -4.87 15.55
N ILE A 279 4.58 -5.10 14.39
CA ILE A 279 4.81 -6.29 13.57
C ILE A 279 6.27 -6.37 13.10
N ALA A 280 6.87 -5.23 12.74
CA ALA A 280 8.27 -5.15 12.30
C ALA A 280 9.30 -5.53 13.37
N GLN A 281 8.91 -5.51 14.66
CA GLN A 281 9.78 -5.99 15.75
C GLN A 281 9.88 -7.51 15.81
N GLU A 282 8.87 -8.21 15.26
CA GLU A 282 8.77 -9.67 15.30
C GLU A 282 9.01 -10.34 13.95
N PHE A 283 8.70 -9.63 12.84
CA PHE A 283 8.69 -10.19 11.50
C PHE A 283 9.34 -9.26 10.47
N ASP A 284 9.90 -9.88 9.43
CA ASP A 284 10.33 -9.16 8.22
C ASP A 284 9.11 -8.56 7.51
N LEU A 285 9.12 -7.25 7.26
CA LEU A 285 8.00 -6.57 6.59
C LEU A 285 7.83 -7.00 5.13
N GLU A 286 8.86 -7.55 4.47
CA GLU A 286 8.68 -8.21 3.17
C GLU A 286 7.81 -9.49 3.28
N ALA A 287 7.91 -10.22 4.41
CA ALA A 287 7.02 -11.35 4.66
C ALA A 287 5.58 -10.89 4.91
N VAL A 288 5.40 -9.76 5.60
CA VAL A 288 4.08 -9.13 5.75
C VAL A 288 3.52 -8.70 4.40
N ARG A 289 4.34 -8.13 3.53
CA ARG A 289 3.94 -7.80 2.15
C ARG A 289 3.49 -9.05 1.39
N LEU A 290 4.27 -10.12 1.42
CA LEU A 290 3.93 -11.39 0.77
C LEU A 290 2.61 -11.96 1.31
N PHE A 291 2.37 -11.89 2.63
CA PHE A 291 1.10 -12.26 3.24
C PHE A 291 -0.06 -11.42 2.69
N LEU A 292 0.09 -10.09 2.60
CA LEU A 292 -0.95 -9.20 2.07
C LEU A 292 -1.30 -9.49 0.61
N LEU A 293 -0.36 -10.04 -0.17
CA LEU A 293 -0.53 -10.44 -1.57
C LEU A 293 -0.98 -11.90 -1.75
N SER A 294 -1.04 -12.71 -0.68
CA SER A 294 -1.34 -14.14 -0.75
C SER A 294 -2.80 -14.47 -1.04
N ALA A 295 -3.68 -13.48 -1.08
CA ALA A 295 -5.10 -13.64 -1.42
C ALA A 295 -5.53 -12.56 -2.42
N GLN A 296 -6.63 -12.84 -3.14
CA GLN A 296 -7.24 -11.86 -4.04
C GLN A 296 -7.55 -10.57 -3.25
N TYR A 297 -7.09 -9.42 -3.76
CA TYR A 297 -7.11 -8.14 -3.02
C TYR A 297 -8.50 -7.72 -2.53
N ARG A 298 -9.57 -8.09 -3.25
CA ARG A 298 -10.95 -7.75 -2.88
C ARG A 298 -11.51 -8.57 -1.71
N ASN A 299 -10.93 -9.74 -1.46
CA ASN A 299 -11.40 -10.61 -0.39
C ASN A 299 -10.84 -10.15 0.97
N PRO A 300 -11.61 -10.26 2.05
CA PRO A 300 -11.05 -10.10 3.39
C PRO A 300 -9.96 -11.14 3.65
N ILE A 301 -8.93 -10.76 4.38
CA ILE A 301 -7.88 -11.67 4.85
C ILE A 301 -7.82 -11.66 6.37
N ASN A 302 -7.39 -12.77 6.94
CA ASN A 302 -7.25 -12.91 8.39
C ASN A 302 -5.78 -12.85 8.77
N PHE A 303 -5.40 -11.86 9.57
CA PHE A 303 -4.06 -11.73 10.13
C PHE A 303 -3.94 -12.60 11.37
N THR A 304 -3.06 -13.59 11.32
CA THR A 304 -2.62 -14.37 12.48
C THR A 304 -1.10 -14.51 12.46
N ARG A 305 -0.52 -14.79 13.63
CA ARG A 305 0.93 -15.03 13.75
C ARG A 305 1.39 -16.16 12.82
N GLU A 306 0.66 -17.25 12.81
CA GLU A 306 0.98 -18.46 12.03
C GLU A 306 1.01 -18.18 10.53
N LEU A 307 0.09 -17.35 10.03
CA LEU A 307 0.06 -16.98 8.60
C LEU A 307 1.24 -16.10 8.21
N ILE A 308 1.71 -15.23 9.11
CA ILE A 308 2.93 -14.45 8.86
C ILE A 308 4.17 -15.35 8.89
N GLU A 309 4.25 -16.30 9.82
CA GLU A 309 5.35 -17.28 9.86
C GLU A 309 5.40 -18.14 8.59
N GLN A 310 4.23 -18.55 8.07
CA GLN A 310 4.14 -19.23 6.77
C GLN A 310 4.61 -18.34 5.62
N ALA A 311 4.21 -17.07 5.60
CA ALA A 311 4.66 -16.11 4.60
C ALA A 311 6.18 -15.87 4.68
N ASN A 312 6.76 -15.80 5.88
CA ASN A 312 8.20 -15.67 6.07
C ASN A 312 8.95 -16.91 5.55
N THR A 313 8.42 -18.11 5.80
CA THR A 313 8.95 -19.35 5.23
C THR A 313 8.89 -19.37 3.70
N ALA A 314 7.78 -18.91 3.15
CA ALA A 314 7.57 -18.80 1.71
C ALA A 314 8.54 -17.79 1.07
N LEU A 315 8.72 -16.61 1.67
CA LEU A 315 9.68 -15.61 1.23
C LEU A 315 11.12 -16.15 1.26
N THR A 316 11.49 -16.87 2.32
CA THR A 316 12.81 -17.50 2.45
C THR A 316 13.07 -18.49 1.32
N ARG A 317 12.08 -19.26 0.89
CA ARG A 317 12.22 -20.19 -0.25
C ARG A 317 12.48 -19.45 -1.56
N ILE A 318 11.80 -18.34 -1.82
CA ILE A 318 12.05 -17.51 -3.01
C ILE A 318 13.46 -16.91 -2.94
N ARG A 319 13.85 -16.36 -1.79
CA ARG A 319 15.19 -15.79 -1.55
C ARG A 319 16.29 -16.81 -1.79
N THR A 320 16.17 -18.01 -1.23
CA THR A 320 17.13 -19.09 -1.42
C THR A 320 17.25 -19.50 -2.89
N ALA A 321 16.15 -19.52 -3.65
CA ALA A 321 16.23 -19.83 -5.09
C ALA A 321 16.98 -18.72 -5.86
N ARG A 322 16.79 -17.45 -5.50
CA ARG A 322 17.52 -16.34 -6.12
C ARG A 322 19.01 -16.35 -5.77
N GLU A 323 19.33 -16.66 -4.51
CA GLU A 323 20.73 -16.80 -4.05
C GLU A 323 21.45 -17.93 -4.79
N ARG A 324 20.81 -19.11 -4.88
CA ARG A 324 21.38 -20.24 -5.64
C ARG A 324 21.61 -19.90 -7.11
N LEU A 325 20.70 -19.15 -7.72
CA LEU A 325 20.87 -18.68 -9.09
C LEU A 325 22.07 -17.74 -9.23
N ALA A 326 22.30 -16.87 -8.25
CA ALA A 326 23.43 -15.95 -8.24
C ALA A 326 24.79 -16.67 -7.98
N GLU A 327 24.76 -17.77 -7.22
CA GLU A 327 25.95 -18.60 -6.90
C GLU A 327 26.19 -19.73 -7.91
N ALA A 328 25.33 -19.86 -8.93
CA ALA A 328 25.40 -20.90 -9.92
C ALA A 328 26.72 -20.84 -10.73
N LYS A 329 27.32 -21.97 -10.95
CA LYS A 329 28.59 -22.05 -11.70
C LYS A 329 28.36 -21.87 -13.20
N GLU A 330 29.18 -21.03 -13.81
CA GLU A 330 29.20 -20.90 -15.25
C GLU A 330 29.86 -22.15 -15.91
N GLY A 331 29.32 -22.56 -17.05
CA GLY A 331 29.77 -23.66 -17.86
C GLY A 331 29.49 -23.44 -19.34
N PRO A 332 29.86 -24.41 -20.21
CA PRO A 332 29.53 -24.34 -21.63
C PRO A 332 28.03 -24.46 -21.85
N ALA A 333 27.53 -23.86 -22.94
CA ALA A 333 26.13 -23.96 -23.33
C ALA A 333 25.77 -25.45 -23.66
N THR A 334 24.59 -25.86 -23.20
CA THR A 334 24.04 -27.19 -23.37
C THR A 334 22.64 -27.16 -23.97
N ALA A 335 22.14 -28.29 -24.47
CA ALA A 335 20.74 -28.37 -24.93
C ALA A 335 19.74 -28.15 -23.82
N GLU A 336 20.10 -28.41 -22.55
CA GLU A 336 19.25 -28.08 -21.39
C GLU A 336 19.13 -26.57 -21.18
N ASP A 337 20.21 -25.80 -21.42
CA ASP A 337 20.17 -24.34 -21.34
C ASP A 337 19.21 -23.77 -22.38
N GLU A 338 19.25 -24.26 -23.63
CA GLU A 338 18.33 -23.84 -24.69
C GLU A 338 16.86 -24.18 -24.33
N SER A 339 16.64 -25.40 -23.82
CA SER A 339 15.32 -25.83 -23.36
C SER A 339 14.79 -24.95 -22.19
N PHE A 340 15.67 -24.66 -21.24
CA PHE A 340 15.28 -23.80 -20.11
C PHE A 340 14.99 -22.37 -20.57
N ILE A 341 15.83 -21.78 -21.42
CA ILE A 341 15.58 -20.46 -22.01
C ILE A 341 14.24 -20.43 -22.75
N ALA A 342 13.93 -21.46 -23.53
CA ALA A 342 12.63 -21.55 -24.22
C ALA A 342 11.44 -21.63 -23.25
N SER A 343 11.61 -22.22 -22.06
CA SER A 343 10.56 -22.32 -21.04
C SER A 343 10.28 -21.00 -20.30
N LEU A 344 11.22 -20.04 -20.31
CA LEU A 344 11.06 -18.76 -19.59
C LEU A 344 9.80 -18.00 -20.01
N ALA A 345 9.50 -18.02 -21.31
CA ALA A 345 8.30 -17.35 -21.84
C ALA A 345 6.98 -17.92 -21.27
N GLU A 346 6.94 -19.23 -20.99
CA GLU A 346 5.77 -19.85 -20.38
C GLU A 346 5.63 -19.46 -18.90
N HIS A 347 6.75 -19.40 -18.15
CA HIS A 347 6.74 -18.94 -16.77
C HIS A 347 6.30 -17.48 -16.68
N GLU A 348 6.83 -16.59 -17.51
CA GLU A 348 6.42 -15.19 -17.61
C GLU A 348 4.94 -15.06 -17.96
N LYS A 349 4.50 -15.82 -18.97
CA LYS A 349 3.10 -15.81 -19.41
C LYS A 349 2.14 -16.19 -18.28
N ARG A 350 2.42 -17.26 -17.54
CA ARG A 350 1.58 -17.70 -16.41
C ARG A 350 1.49 -16.64 -15.32
N PHE A 351 2.60 -15.98 -15.02
CA PHE A 351 2.63 -14.85 -14.08
C PHE A 351 1.79 -13.68 -14.58
N CYS A 352 1.97 -13.28 -15.84
CA CYS A 352 1.22 -12.20 -16.45
C CYS A 352 -0.27 -12.52 -16.59
N ASP A 353 -0.64 -13.74 -16.97
CA ASP A 353 -2.05 -14.17 -17.08
C ASP A 353 -2.77 -14.01 -15.71
N ALA A 354 -2.10 -14.36 -14.61
CA ALA A 354 -2.64 -14.17 -13.27
C ALA A 354 -2.80 -12.69 -12.92
N MET A 355 -1.78 -11.89 -13.18
CA MET A 355 -1.83 -10.44 -12.91
C MET A 355 -2.83 -9.70 -13.81
N ASP A 356 -2.99 -10.15 -15.06
CA ASP A 356 -3.95 -9.59 -16.02
C ASP A 356 -5.40 -9.94 -15.68
N ASP A 357 -5.65 -10.94 -14.83
CA ASP A 357 -6.98 -11.28 -14.33
C ASP A 357 -7.27 -10.63 -12.97
N ASP A 358 -7.50 -9.33 -12.98
CA ASP A 358 -7.93 -8.57 -11.82
C ASP A 358 -6.90 -8.56 -10.67
N LEU A 359 -5.63 -8.39 -11.03
CA LEU A 359 -4.53 -8.36 -10.06
C LEU A 359 -4.54 -9.60 -9.15
N ASN A 360 -4.64 -10.80 -9.72
CA ASN A 360 -4.66 -12.05 -8.95
C ASN A 360 -3.25 -12.41 -8.47
N THR A 361 -2.81 -11.71 -7.44
CA THR A 361 -1.48 -11.87 -6.85
C THR A 361 -1.30 -13.25 -6.20
N ALA A 362 -2.36 -13.92 -5.79
CA ALA A 362 -2.29 -15.27 -5.23
C ALA A 362 -1.82 -16.28 -6.28
N ASP A 363 -2.40 -16.26 -7.48
CA ASP A 363 -1.98 -17.14 -8.58
C ASP A 363 -0.62 -16.70 -9.15
N ALA A 364 -0.32 -15.40 -9.17
CA ALA A 364 0.98 -14.88 -9.55
C ALA A 364 2.09 -15.38 -8.60
N LEU A 365 1.84 -15.42 -7.29
CA LEU A 365 2.74 -16.05 -6.31
C LEU A 365 2.91 -17.55 -6.58
N GLY A 366 1.82 -18.26 -6.96
CA GLY A 366 1.90 -19.65 -7.40
C GLY A 366 2.85 -19.82 -8.58
N ALA A 367 2.73 -18.98 -9.62
CA ALA A 367 3.62 -18.97 -10.77
C ALA A 367 5.09 -18.67 -10.36
N MET A 368 5.30 -17.72 -9.43
CA MET A 368 6.62 -17.40 -8.87
C MET A 368 7.26 -18.61 -8.16
N PHE A 369 6.48 -19.36 -7.35
CA PHE A 369 6.98 -20.55 -6.66
C PHE A 369 7.31 -21.68 -7.64
N ASP A 370 6.53 -21.87 -8.69
CA ASP A 370 6.82 -22.85 -9.74
C ASP A 370 8.10 -22.48 -10.48
N TYR A 371 8.29 -21.19 -10.78
CA TYR A 371 9.52 -20.72 -11.39
C TYR A 371 10.74 -20.86 -10.47
N ALA A 372 10.63 -20.51 -9.19
CA ALA A 372 11.69 -20.71 -8.20
C ALA A 372 12.09 -22.20 -8.09
N ARG A 373 11.13 -23.12 -8.20
CA ARG A 373 11.41 -24.58 -8.25
C ARG A 373 12.15 -24.96 -9.51
N ALA A 374 11.73 -24.46 -10.67
CA ALA A 374 12.42 -24.71 -11.94
C ALA A 374 13.87 -24.20 -11.91
N VAL A 375 14.10 -22.99 -11.39
CA VAL A 375 15.44 -22.42 -11.18
C VAL A 375 16.29 -23.29 -10.27
N ASN A 376 15.76 -23.72 -9.11
CA ASN A 376 16.50 -24.59 -8.18
C ASN A 376 16.94 -25.92 -8.83
N THR A 377 16.13 -26.49 -9.73
CA THR A 377 16.50 -27.70 -10.48
C THR A 377 17.52 -27.38 -11.54
N PHE A 378 17.38 -26.28 -12.25
CA PHE A 378 18.25 -25.88 -13.34
C PHE A 378 19.68 -25.61 -12.88
N VAL A 379 19.89 -24.96 -11.75
CA VAL A 379 21.23 -24.57 -11.25
C VAL A 379 21.96 -25.65 -10.47
N THR A 380 21.50 -26.89 -10.52
CA THR A 380 22.22 -28.05 -9.89
C THR A 380 23.54 -28.41 -10.59
N GLU A 381 23.64 -28.07 -11.87
CA GLU A 381 24.84 -28.27 -12.70
C GLU A 381 25.31 -26.91 -13.23
N PRO A 382 26.60 -26.81 -13.70
CA PRO A 382 27.07 -25.59 -14.35
C PRO A 382 26.26 -25.26 -15.60
N ARG A 383 25.93 -23.98 -15.79
CA ARG A 383 25.04 -23.48 -16.85
C ARG A 383 25.71 -22.37 -17.65
N SER A 384 25.28 -22.18 -18.89
CA SER A 384 25.79 -21.09 -19.70
C SER A 384 25.46 -19.73 -19.08
N LYS A 385 26.38 -18.78 -19.25
CA LYS A 385 26.19 -17.40 -18.77
C LYS A 385 24.90 -16.80 -19.28
N GLU A 386 24.57 -16.99 -20.56
CA GLU A 386 23.32 -16.48 -21.15
C GLU A 386 22.09 -17.04 -20.45
N ALA A 387 22.05 -18.34 -20.15
CA ALA A 387 20.91 -18.96 -19.49
C ALA A 387 20.73 -18.42 -18.04
N LEU A 388 21.85 -18.26 -17.30
CA LEU A 388 21.85 -17.70 -15.95
C LEU A 388 21.37 -16.24 -15.95
N GLU A 389 21.85 -15.40 -16.87
CA GLU A 389 21.45 -14.01 -16.99
C GLU A 389 19.95 -13.86 -17.34
N ARG A 390 19.44 -14.68 -18.29
CA ARG A 390 18.02 -14.67 -18.65
C ARG A 390 17.14 -15.16 -17.51
N ALA A 391 17.56 -16.21 -16.81
CA ALA A 391 16.87 -16.71 -15.63
C ALA A 391 16.81 -15.64 -14.53
N ALA A 392 17.93 -14.98 -14.23
CA ALA A 392 18.01 -13.95 -13.23
C ALA A 392 17.11 -12.75 -13.58
N LYS A 393 17.12 -12.34 -14.85
CA LYS A 393 16.27 -11.22 -15.31
C LYS A 393 14.80 -11.51 -15.05
N LEU A 394 14.28 -12.66 -15.49
CA LEU A 394 12.86 -12.99 -15.27
C LEU A 394 12.53 -13.11 -13.76
N PHE A 395 13.47 -13.66 -12.97
CA PHE A 395 13.29 -13.76 -11.52
C PHE A 395 13.16 -12.38 -10.88
N ASP A 396 14.06 -11.46 -11.23
CA ASP A 396 14.07 -10.10 -10.73
C ASP A 396 12.85 -9.31 -11.22
N ASP A 397 12.43 -9.48 -12.48
CA ASP A 397 11.21 -8.86 -13.03
C ASP A 397 9.98 -9.27 -12.21
N MET A 398 9.77 -10.57 -11.94
CA MET A 398 8.64 -11.06 -11.15
C MET A 398 8.68 -10.57 -9.70
N THR A 399 9.86 -10.61 -9.05
CA THR A 399 10.00 -10.16 -7.67
C THR A 399 9.86 -8.65 -7.54
N ASN A 400 10.30 -7.88 -8.54
CA ASN A 400 10.10 -6.43 -8.60
C ASN A 400 8.64 -6.06 -8.74
N VAL A 401 7.86 -6.76 -9.57
CA VAL A 401 6.42 -6.55 -9.69
C VAL A 401 5.71 -6.83 -8.36
N LEU A 402 6.07 -7.92 -7.68
CA LEU A 402 5.51 -8.24 -6.37
C LEU A 402 6.06 -7.34 -5.25
N GLY A 403 7.17 -6.61 -5.49
CA GLY A 403 7.85 -5.76 -4.52
C GLY A 403 8.47 -6.56 -3.37
N ILE A 404 8.94 -7.78 -3.64
CA ILE A 404 9.64 -8.63 -2.68
C ILE A 404 11.11 -8.80 -3.07
N LEU A 405 11.96 -9.18 -2.14
CA LEU A 405 13.43 -9.20 -2.27
C LEU A 405 14.02 -7.83 -2.65
N GLN A 406 13.35 -6.74 -2.23
CA GLN A 406 13.79 -5.37 -2.52
C GLN A 406 14.84 -4.89 -1.52
N HIS A 407 14.75 -5.35 -0.28
CA HIS A 407 15.84 -5.14 0.66
C HIS A 407 16.95 -6.14 0.31
N SER A 408 17.96 -5.68 -0.42
CA SER A 408 19.22 -6.42 -0.45
C SER A 408 19.65 -6.57 1.00
N LYS A 409 19.54 -7.77 1.54
CA LYS A 409 20.32 -8.12 2.72
C LYS A 409 21.79 -8.17 2.31
N SER A 410 22.45 -7.03 2.16
CA SER A 410 23.67 -6.86 2.90
C SER A 410 23.19 -6.93 4.36
N GLU A 411 23.19 -8.12 4.95
CA GLU A 411 23.10 -8.19 6.41
C GLU A 411 24.27 -7.36 6.91
N GLU A 412 24.04 -6.06 7.14
CA GLU A 412 24.94 -5.25 7.94
C GLU A 412 24.85 -5.82 9.33
N PHE A 413 25.60 -6.89 9.52
CA PHE A 413 25.86 -7.36 10.87
C PHE A 413 26.59 -6.26 11.62
N PRO A 414 26.27 -6.03 12.90
CA PRO A 414 27.00 -5.06 13.71
C PRO A 414 28.51 -5.27 13.52
N LYS A 415 29.25 -4.19 13.35
CA LYS A 415 30.72 -4.24 13.14
C LYS A 415 31.42 -5.14 14.16
N GLU A 416 30.90 -5.18 15.38
CA GLU A 416 31.34 -6.05 16.46
C GLU A 416 31.11 -7.54 16.15
N ALA A 417 29.93 -7.90 15.61
CA ALA A 417 29.64 -9.29 15.26
C ALA A 417 30.52 -9.77 14.07
N VAL A 418 30.76 -8.89 13.07
CA VAL A 418 31.65 -9.17 11.95
C VAL A 418 33.11 -9.32 12.43
N ALA A 419 33.54 -8.46 13.36
CA ALA A 419 34.88 -8.55 13.97
C ALA A 419 35.07 -9.89 14.72
N LEU A 420 34.05 -10.30 15.52
CA LEU A 420 34.06 -11.58 16.21
C LEU A 420 34.07 -12.77 15.24
N LEU A 421 33.31 -12.70 14.13
CA LEU A 421 33.37 -13.76 13.12
C LEU A 421 34.76 -13.92 12.51
N ASN A 422 35.42 -12.80 12.18
CA ASN A 422 36.79 -12.80 11.66
C ASN A 422 37.78 -13.31 12.70
N GLU A 423 37.67 -12.89 13.96
CA GLU A 423 38.51 -13.40 15.06
C GLU A 423 38.32 -14.92 15.25
N ARG A 424 37.09 -15.43 15.14
CA ARG A 424 36.82 -16.87 15.18
C ARG A 424 37.52 -17.61 14.03
N ALA A 425 37.50 -17.05 12.82
CA ALA A 425 38.18 -17.63 11.69
C ALA A 425 39.70 -17.73 11.91
N GLU A 426 40.32 -16.69 12.47
CA GLU A 426 41.73 -16.69 12.83
C GLU A 426 42.06 -17.67 13.98
N ALA A 427 41.19 -17.70 15.03
CA ALA A 427 41.35 -18.69 16.10
C ALA A 427 41.30 -20.13 15.61
N ARG A 428 40.39 -20.45 14.66
CA ARG A 428 40.32 -21.79 14.02
C ARG A 428 41.58 -22.12 13.19
N LYS A 429 42.10 -21.14 12.42
CA LYS A 429 43.37 -21.31 11.68
C LYS A 429 44.54 -21.59 12.62
N ALA A 430 44.57 -20.93 13.78
CA ALA A 430 45.56 -21.11 14.82
C ALA A 430 45.32 -22.37 15.68
N LYS A 431 44.26 -23.16 15.39
CA LYS A 431 43.83 -24.34 16.16
C LYS A 431 43.47 -24.03 17.65
N ASN A 432 43.14 -22.77 17.92
CA ASN A 432 42.63 -22.34 19.25
C ASN A 432 41.09 -22.56 19.32
N TRP A 433 40.73 -23.81 19.51
CA TRP A 433 39.32 -24.22 19.54
C TRP A 433 38.53 -23.60 20.69
N ALA A 434 39.18 -23.45 21.87
CA ALA A 434 38.53 -22.86 23.04
C ALA A 434 38.09 -21.43 22.78
N ARG A 435 38.91 -20.60 22.10
CA ARG A 435 38.53 -19.22 21.75
C ARG A 435 37.46 -19.21 20.65
N ALA A 436 37.55 -20.10 19.68
CA ALA A 436 36.55 -20.21 18.61
C ALA A 436 35.15 -20.57 19.15
N ASP A 437 35.07 -21.46 20.15
CA ASP A 437 33.82 -21.84 20.81
C ASP A 437 33.29 -20.71 21.70
N GLN A 438 34.16 -20.02 22.40
CA GLN A 438 33.80 -18.86 23.22
C GLN A 438 33.16 -17.75 22.32
N ILE A 439 33.78 -17.43 21.19
CA ILE A 439 33.26 -16.45 20.22
C ILE A 439 31.89 -16.88 19.67
N ARG A 440 31.67 -18.18 19.47
CA ARG A 440 30.38 -18.69 19.03
C ARG A 440 29.28 -18.41 20.05
N GLU A 441 29.57 -18.55 21.33
CA GLU A 441 28.64 -18.22 22.43
C GLU A 441 28.45 -16.70 22.57
N GLU A 442 29.51 -15.89 22.38
CA GLU A 442 29.41 -14.42 22.36
C GLU A 442 28.48 -13.96 21.21
N LEU A 443 28.65 -14.50 19.99
CA LEU A 443 27.78 -14.21 18.85
C LEU A 443 26.34 -14.66 19.09
N LYS A 444 26.16 -15.83 19.73
CA LYS A 444 24.83 -16.32 20.09
C LYS A 444 24.14 -15.43 21.12
N ALA A 445 24.87 -14.90 22.10
CA ALA A 445 24.35 -13.92 23.07
C ALA A 445 23.96 -12.60 22.40
N MET A 446 24.60 -12.24 21.28
CA MET A 446 24.23 -11.09 20.45
C MET A 446 23.08 -11.37 19.49
N GLY A 447 22.51 -12.57 19.48
CA GLY A 447 21.40 -12.97 18.60
C GLY A 447 21.85 -13.51 17.24
N PHE A 448 23.10 -14.01 17.09
CA PHE A 448 23.63 -14.51 15.83
C PHE A 448 24.10 -15.97 15.95
N ALA A 449 23.75 -16.76 14.95
CA ALA A 449 24.34 -18.08 14.73
C ALA A 449 25.49 -18.01 13.71
N VAL A 450 26.44 -18.93 13.81
CA VAL A 450 27.52 -19.09 12.82
C VAL A 450 27.27 -20.36 12.02
N GLU A 451 27.08 -20.23 10.73
CA GLU A 451 27.03 -21.34 9.77
C GLU A 451 28.41 -21.52 9.11
N ASP A 452 29.01 -22.69 9.34
CA ASP A 452 30.28 -23.05 8.72
C ASP A 452 30.03 -23.68 7.34
N SER A 453 30.58 -23.11 6.27
CA SER A 453 30.54 -23.67 4.90
C SER A 453 31.93 -23.98 4.39
N LYS A 454 32.03 -24.66 3.22
CA LYS A 454 33.33 -24.93 2.54
C LYS A 454 34.01 -23.62 2.10
N GLU A 455 33.28 -22.54 1.95
CA GLU A 455 33.75 -21.25 1.47
C GLU A 455 34.06 -20.26 2.62
N GLY A 456 33.75 -20.63 3.87
CA GLY A 456 33.97 -19.82 5.05
C GLY A 456 32.78 -19.85 6.01
N ALA A 457 32.93 -19.20 7.17
CA ALA A 457 31.88 -19.07 8.16
C ALA A 457 31.03 -17.82 7.85
N LYS A 458 29.69 -17.94 7.89
CA LYS A 458 28.75 -16.82 7.72
C LYS A 458 27.94 -16.61 9.01
N LEU A 459 27.58 -15.35 9.30
CA LEU A 459 26.65 -15.02 10.37
C LEU A 459 25.21 -15.21 9.89
N LYS A 460 24.34 -15.62 10.80
CA LYS A 460 22.89 -15.69 10.58
C LYS A 460 22.21 -15.19 11.86
N ARG A 461 21.16 -14.43 11.73
CA ARG A 461 20.32 -14.04 12.89
C ARG A 461 19.59 -15.27 13.43
N LEU A 462 19.54 -15.41 14.77
CA LEU A 462 18.81 -16.48 15.46
C LEU A 462 17.31 -16.26 15.41
#